data_37a7243a4d0c7b440a9f1a22fc8d9fff
#
_entry.id   37a7243a4d0c7b440a9f1a22fc8d9fff
#
_cell.length_a   1.000
_cell.length_b   1.000
_cell.length_c   1.000
_cell.angle_alpha   90.00
_cell.angle_beta   90.00
_cell.angle_gamma   90.00
#
_symmetry.space_group_name_H-M   'P 1'
#
loop_
_entity.id
_entity.type
_entity.pdbx_description
1 polymer ?
#
loop_
_entity_poly.entity_id
_entity_poly.type
_entity_poly.pdbx_seq_one_letter_code
_entity_poly.pdbx_strand_id
1 'polypeptide(L)'
;TLPGTDASLEPAMLIAHQDVVPVVAGTEGQWERNPFSGKIDDEWIWGRGALDIKDMLVAELEAVEHLFARGERPRRGVILAFGEDEEVDSHGATALAALLAERGVRAAFLLDEGTTTMADGAAWGAPGCVISDVCLSQKGYANVRLTARGQGGHSSNPFGGTSLERLCRAVARLCDAKPAPQLTDVMRQAFKALAPAITAEPLSSLCADVDANAGAIASLCASRRELFPFVCTTVAPNVLEGSSAAANVMPADVSCTVNFRLLPGVT
;
A
#
# COMPACT_ATOMS: atom_id res chain seq x y z
N THR A 1 -22.87 9.85 11.81
CA THR A 1 -22.22 10.04 13.12
C THR A 1 -23.08 9.44 14.22
N LEU A 2 -22.51 8.61 15.05
CA LEU A 2 -23.11 8.03 16.25
C LEU A 2 -22.58 8.79 17.47
N PRO A 3 -23.44 9.46 18.27
CA PRO A 3 -23.00 10.14 19.49
C PRO A 3 -22.53 9.13 20.54
N GLY A 4 -21.42 9.43 21.19
CA GLY A 4 -20.98 8.69 22.38
C GLY A 4 -21.77 9.08 23.64
N THR A 5 -21.57 8.33 24.73
CA THR A 5 -22.14 8.66 26.04
C THR A 5 -21.35 9.72 26.79
N ASP A 6 -20.10 10.01 26.34
CA ASP A 6 -19.18 10.98 26.92
C ASP A 6 -18.75 11.99 25.84
N ALA A 7 -19.39 13.15 25.85
CA ALA A 7 -19.15 14.21 24.85
C ALA A 7 -17.77 14.90 25.03
N SER A 8 -17.04 14.63 26.09
CA SER A 8 -15.67 15.16 26.30
C SER A 8 -14.62 14.39 25.52
N LEU A 9 -14.96 13.20 25.00
CA LEU A 9 -14.04 12.38 24.25
C LEU A 9 -14.13 12.69 22.75
N GLU A 10 -12.98 12.88 22.11
CA GLU A 10 -12.88 12.96 20.65
C GLU A 10 -13.41 11.67 20.02
N PRO A 11 -14.18 11.73 18.90
CA PRO A 11 -14.76 10.55 18.27
C PRO A 11 -13.70 9.64 17.66
N ALA A 12 -14.03 8.37 17.49
CA ALA A 12 -13.36 7.48 16.57
C ALA A 12 -13.89 7.70 15.16
N MET A 13 -13.05 7.60 14.14
CA MET A 13 -13.45 7.62 12.74
C MET A 13 -13.14 6.28 12.09
N LEU A 14 -14.13 5.72 11.42
CA LEU A 14 -14.00 4.51 10.62
C LEU A 14 -14.24 4.92 9.17
N ILE A 15 -13.34 4.58 8.28
CA ILE A 15 -13.41 4.98 6.88
C ILE A 15 -13.29 3.76 5.97
N ALA A 16 -14.03 3.80 4.88
CA ALA A 16 -13.93 2.84 3.80
C ALA A 16 -14.30 3.53 2.47
N HIS A 17 -14.00 2.92 1.33
CA HIS A 17 -14.40 3.44 0.04
C HIS A 17 -15.41 2.54 -0.67
N GLN A 18 -16.21 3.14 -1.54
CA GLN A 18 -17.30 2.47 -2.27
C GLN A 18 -16.95 2.16 -3.71
N ASP A 19 -16.02 2.92 -4.29
CA ASP A 19 -15.53 2.71 -5.64
C ASP A 19 -14.64 1.47 -5.73
N VAL A 20 -14.27 1.11 -6.93
CA VAL A 20 -13.47 -0.08 -7.22
C VAL A 20 -12.59 0.18 -8.45
N VAL A 21 -11.41 -0.42 -8.50
CA VAL A 21 -10.61 -0.39 -9.72
C VAL A 21 -11.37 -1.02 -10.90
N PRO A 22 -11.20 -0.50 -12.12
CA PRO A 22 -11.85 -1.06 -13.30
C PRO A 22 -11.34 -2.48 -13.59
N VAL A 23 -12.18 -3.28 -14.25
CA VAL A 23 -11.71 -4.51 -14.88
C VAL A 23 -10.86 -4.12 -16.07
N VAL A 24 -9.65 -4.67 -16.15
CA VAL A 24 -8.74 -4.39 -17.27
C VAL A 24 -9.36 -4.88 -18.57
N ALA A 25 -9.48 -3.99 -19.55
CA ALA A 25 -10.07 -4.31 -20.84
C ALA A 25 -9.37 -5.52 -21.51
N GLY A 26 -10.13 -6.47 -21.98
CA GLY A 26 -9.65 -7.72 -22.57
C GLY A 26 -9.36 -8.85 -21.58
N THR A 27 -9.59 -8.63 -20.27
CA THR A 27 -9.44 -9.67 -19.24
C THR A 27 -10.77 -10.20 -18.70
N GLU A 28 -11.90 -9.74 -19.24
CA GLU A 28 -13.25 -10.08 -18.79
C GLU A 28 -13.50 -11.59 -18.79
N GLY A 29 -12.96 -12.28 -19.82
CA GLY A 29 -13.06 -13.74 -19.97
C GLY A 29 -12.17 -14.54 -18.99
N GLN A 30 -11.30 -13.90 -18.23
CA GLN A 30 -10.47 -14.55 -17.20
C GLN A 30 -11.17 -14.66 -15.86
N TRP A 31 -12.31 -13.99 -15.71
CA TRP A 31 -13.11 -14.05 -14.49
C TRP A 31 -14.00 -15.30 -14.51
N GLU A 32 -13.96 -16.10 -13.47
CA GLU A 32 -14.83 -17.26 -13.31
C GLU A 32 -16.31 -16.90 -13.19
N ARG A 33 -16.58 -15.71 -12.70
CA ARG A 33 -17.91 -15.08 -12.55
C ARG A 33 -17.85 -13.67 -13.07
N ASN A 34 -18.97 -13.12 -13.51
CA ASN A 34 -19.03 -11.71 -13.87
C ASN A 34 -18.60 -10.85 -12.68
N PRO A 35 -17.57 -9.99 -12.84
CA PRO A 35 -16.99 -9.21 -11.74
C PRO A 35 -17.96 -8.25 -11.04
N PHE A 36 -19.09 -7.92 -11.67
CA PHE A 36 -20.13 -7.03 -11.13
C PHE A 36 -21.44 -7.75 -10.86
N SER A 37 -21.47 -9.08 -10.83
CA SER A 37 -22.69 -9.85 -10.58
C SER A 37 -23.14 -9.86 -9.12
N GLY A 38 -22.23 -9.64 -8.18
CA GLY A 38 -22.52 -9.78 -6.76
C GLY A 38 -22.97 -11.21 -6.38
N LYS A 39 -22.54 -12.21 -7.15
CA LYS A 39 -22.98 -13.59 -6.91
C LYS A 39 -22.45 -14.08 -5.56
N ILE A 40 -23.35 -14.68 -4.79
CA ILE A 40 -23.04 -15.38 -3.54
C ILE A 40 -23.30 -16.87 -3.77
N ASP A 41 -22.38 -17.72 -3.38
CA ASP A 41 -22.54 -19.16 -3.28
C ASP A 41 -22.15 -19.62 -1.86
N ASP A 42 -22.11 -20.93 -1.63
CA ASP A 42 -21.97 -21.47 -0.27
C ASP A 42 -20.63 -21.12 0.42
N GLU A 43 -19.62 -20.72 -0.35
CA GLU A 43 -18.26 -20.47 0.14
C GLU A 43 -17.76 -19.05 -0.15
N TRP A 44 -18.28 -18.37 -1.18
CA TRP A 44 -17.70 -17.16 -1.73
C TRP A 44 -18.70 -16.05 -2.04
N ILE A 45 -18.25 -14.83 -1.83
CA ILE A 45 -18.87 -13.61 -2.39
C ILE A 45 -18.00 -13.17 -3.57
N TRP A 46 -18.55 -13.29 -4.78
CA TRP A 46 -17.84 -13.01 -6.02
C TRP A 46 -18.08 -11.57 -6.48
N GLY A 47 -17.01 -10.81 -6.60
CA GLY A 47 -17.15 -9.47 -7.18
C GLY A 47 -15.89 -8.63 -7.10
N ARG A 48 -15.72 -7.75 -8.06
CA ARG A 48 -14.77 -6.65 -7.97
C ARG A 48 -15.18 -5.75 -6.79
N GLY A 49 -14.25 -5.44 -5.89
CA GLY A 49 -14.52 -4.65 -4.69
C GLY A 49 -15.14 -5.43 -3.53
N ALA A 50 -15.35 -6.76 -3.64
CA ALA A 50 -15.86 -7.55 -2.53
C ALA A 50 -14.87 -7.59 -1.37
N LEU A 51 -13.57 -7.68 -1.65
CA LEU A 51 -12.48 -7.69 -0.68
C LEU A 51 -11.79 -6.33 -0.53
N ASP A 52 -11.82 -5.48 -1.55
CA ASP A 52 -11.22 -4.16 -1.60
C ASP A 52 -12.31 -3.14 -2.00
N ILE A 53 -13.05 -2.49 -1.00
CA ILE A 53 -13.09 -2.88 0.43
C ILE A 53 -14.54 -2.91 0.97
N LYS A 54 -15.48 -3.44 0.18
CA LYS A 54 -16.89 -3.50 0.61
C LYS A 54 -17.14 -4.45 1.80
N ASP A 55 -16.27 -5.45 2.01
CA ASP A 55 -16.28 -6.29 3.20
C ASP A 55 -16.05 -5.46 4.47
N MET A 56 -15.05 -4.58 4.47
CA MET A 56 -14.79 -3.69 5.60
C MET A 56 -15.92 -2.69 5.81
N LEU A 57 -16.41 -2.07 4.72
CA LEU A 57 -17.54 -1.14 4.78
C LEU A 57 -18.77 -1.79 5.44
N VAL A 58 -19.10 -3.01 5.03
CA VAL A 58 -20.22 -3.77 5.62
C VAL A 58 -19.93 -4.14 7.06
N ALA A 59 -18.70 -4.59 7.38
CA ALA A 59 -18.31 -4.94 8.74
C ALA A 59 -18.42 -3.75 9.70
N GLU A 60 -18.04 -2.54 9.27
CA GLU A 60 -18.18 -1.31 10.06
C GLU A 60 -19.65 -0.95 10.33
N LEU A 61 -20.52 -1.07 9.31
CA LEU A 61 -21.95 -0.84 9.46
C LEU A 61 -22.59 -1.86 10.40
N GLU A 62 -22.29 -3.14 10.21
CA GLU A 62 -22.79 -4.24 11.04
C GLU A 62 -22.31 -4.12 12.49
N ALA A 63 -21.06 -3.71 12.72
CA ALA A 63 -20.55 -3.48 14.06
C ALA A 63 -21.34 -2.40 14.81
N VAL A 64 -21.69 -1.30 14.13
CA VAL A 64 -22.51 -0.23 14.69
C VAL A 64 -23.94 -0.70 14.94
N GLU A 65 -24.55 -1.42 13.98
CA GLU A 65 -25.90 -1.96 14.13
C GLU A 65 -25.98 -2.97 15.26
N HIS A 66 -24.96 -3.82 15.41
CA HIS A 66 -24.89 -4.78 16.50
C HIS A 66 -24.87 -4.10 17.88
N LEU A 67 -24.15 -3.00 18.06
CA LEU A 67 -24.18 -2.20 19.28
C LEU A 67 -25.59 -1.67 19.57
N PHE A 68 -26.27 -1.14 18.55
CA PHE A 68 -27.64 -0.65 18.70
C PHE A 68 -28.63 -1.74 19.06
N ALA A 69 -28.55 -2.90 18.40
CA ALA A 69 -29.44 -4.05 18.67
C ALA A 69 -29.32 -4.55 20.12
N ARG A 70 -28.15 -4.38 20.73
CA ARG A 70 -27.89 -4.73 22.14
C ARG A 70 -28.24 -3.62 23.12
N GLY A 71 -28.69 -2.46 22.63
CA GLY A 71 -28.93 -1.27 23.46
C GLY A 71 -27.64 -0.65 24.01
N GLU A 72 -26.50 -1.02 23.48
CA GLU A 72 -25.18 -0.51 23.89
C GLU A 72 -24.87 0.79 23.17
N ARG A 73 -24.19 1.70 23.87
CA ARG A 73 -23.65 2.93 23.29
C ARG A 73 -22.17 3.03 23.61
N PRO A 74 -21.31 3.32 22.63
CA PRO A 74 -19.90 3.53 22.89
C PRO A 74 -19.70 4.79 23.77
N ARG A 75 -18.67 4.80 24.58
CA ARG A 75 -18.32 6.01 25.36
C ARG A 75 -17.92 7.14 24.42
N ARG A 76 -17.12 6.86 23.42
CA ARG A 76 -16.63 7.77 22.39
C ARG A 76 -17.62 7.78 21.21
N GLY A 77 -17.88 8.94 20.63
CA GLY A 77 -18.66 9.02 19.40
C GLY A 77 -17.96 8.26 18.26
N VAL A 78 -18.73 7.80 17.28
CA VAL A 78 -18.21 7.15 16.07
C VAL A 78 -18.66 7.91 14.83
N ILE A 79 -17.74 8.19 13.94
CA ILE A 79 -17.98 8.77 12.62
C ILE A 79 -17.70 7.68 11.61
N LEU A 80 -18.69 7.30 10.80
CA LEU A 80 -18.52 6.49 9.61
C LEU A 80 -18.38 7.45 8.43
N ALA A 81 -17.35 7.27 7.63
CA ALA A 81 -17.04 8.15 6.52
C ALA A 81 -16.64 7.31 5.29
N PHE A 82 -17.47 7.31 4.27
CA PHE A 82 -17.31 6.47 3.08
C PHE A 82 -17.01 7.33 1.86
N GLY A 83 -15.85 7.09 1.24
CA GLY A 83 -15.40 7.74 0.02
C GLY A 83 -15.94 7.08 -1.24
N GLU A 84 -15.78 7.77 -2.39
CA GLU A 84 -16.27 7.29 -3.69
C GLU A 84 -15.19 7.27 -4.79
N ASP A 85 -13.96 7.67 -4.49
CA ASP A 85 -12.90 7.87 -5.49
C ASP A 85 -11.49 7.55 -4.96
N GLU A 86 -11.37 6.62 -4.01
CA GLU A 86 -10.09 6.22 -3.42
C GLU A 86 -9.15 5.66 -4.49
N GLU A 87 -9.65 4.82 -5.37
CA GLU A 87 -8.91 4.08 -6.38
C GLU A 87 -8.39 4.95 -7.56
N VAL A 88 -8.69 6.23 -7.54
CA VAL A 88 -8.29 7.17 -8.61
C VAL A 88 -7.59 8.41 -8.04
N ASP A 89 -8.32 9.41 -7.58
CA ASP A 89 -7.74 10.71 -7.22
C ASP A 89 -7.91 11.08 -5.73
N SER A 90 -8.70 10.32 -4.97
CA SER A 90 -8.99 10.52 -3.53
C SER A 90 -9.45 11.94 -3.17
N HIS A 91 -10.17 12.60 -4.10
CA HIS A 91 -10.74 13.95 -3.87
C HIS A 91 -11.80 13.90 -2.78
N GLY A 92 -12.59 12.82 -2.71
CA GLY A 92 -13.61 12.59 -1.69
C GLY A 92 -13.02 12.59 -0.28
N ALA A 93 -11.91 11.90 -0.06
CA ALA A 93 -11.20 11.91 1.23
C ALA A 93 -10.68 13.30 1.59
N THR A 94 -10.14 14.03 0.60
CA THR A 94 -9.68 15.41 0.79
C THR A 94 -10.84 16.35 1.15
N ALA A 95 -11.96 16.24 0.46
CA ALA A 95 -13.17 17.05 0.72
C ALA A 95 -13.75 16.73 2.12
N LEU A 96 -13.77 15.46 2.50
CA LEU A 96 -14.20 15.01 3.82
C LEU A 96 -13.31 15.59 4.93
N ALA A 97 -12.00 15.52 4.76
CA ALA A 97 -11.05 16.09 5.71
C ALA A 97 -11.26 17.60 5.88
N ALA A 98 -11.45 18.34 4.79
CA ALA A 98 -11.76 19.76 4.82
C ALA A 98 -13.08 20.06 5.54
N LEU A 99 -14.13 19.31 5.25
CA LEU A 99 -15.43 19.45 5.92
C LEU A 99 -15.37 19.20 7.43
N LEU A 100 -14.63 18.17 7.85
CA LEU A 100 -14.44 17.85 9.27
C LEU A 100 -13.62 18.93 9.97
N ALA A 101 -12.58 19.45 9.31
CA ALA A 101 -11.80 20.57 9.81
C ALA A 101 -12.66 21.84 9.98
N GLU A 102 -13.51 22.19 9.01
CA GLU A 102 -14.45 23.31 9.07
C GLU A 102 -15.43 23.16 10.26
N ARG A 103 -15.86 21.93 10.53
CA ARG A 103 -16.74 21.60 11.66
C ARG A 103 -16.02 21.51 13.02
N GLY A 104 -14.70 21.72 13.03
CA GLY A 104 -13.89 21.60 14.24
C GLY A 104 -13.80 20.17 14.79
N VAL A 105 -14.06 19.17 13.95
CA VAL A 105 -14.03 17.76 14.36
C VAL A 105 -12.57 17.28 14.37
N ARG A 106 -12.14 16.74 15.50
CA ARG A 106 -10.89 16.00 15.64
C ARG A 106 -11.21 14.57 16.05
N ALA A 107 -10.64 13.63 15.34
CA ALA A 107 -10.74 12.21 15.70
C ALA A 107 -9.62 11.83 16.67
N ALA A 108 -9.93 11.01 17.66
CA ALA A 108 -8.93 10.44 18.55
C ALA A 108 -8.04 9.42 17.82
N PHE A 109 -8.63 8.69 16.90
CA PHE A 109 -7.98 7.81 15.96
C PHE A 109 -8.86 7.61 14.73
N LEU A 110 -8.24 7.18 13.66
CA LEU A 110 -8.88 6.80 12.42
C LEU A 110 -8.52 5.34 12.14
N LEU A 111 -9.52 4.54 11.78
CA LEU A 111 -9.37 3.19 11.28
C LEU A 111 -9.72 3.20 9.80
N ASP A 112 -8.80 2.72 9.00
CA ASP A 112 -8.88 2.61 7.56
C ASP A 112 -8.53 1.17 7.16
N GLU A 113 -8.59 0.88 5.88
CA GLU A 113 -8.11 -0.38 5.35
C GLU A 113 -6.63 -0.63 5.72
N GLY A 114 -6.25 -1.88 5.73
CA GLY A 114 -4.93 -2.28 6.13
C GLY A 114 -4.44 -3.53 5.41
N THR A 115 -3.67 -4.33 6.12
CA THR A 115 -3.22 -5.63 5.63
C THR A 115 -4.20 -6.75 6.02
N THR A 116 -3.95 -7.92 5.49
CA THR A 116 -4.79 -9.10 5.72
C THR A 116 -4.36 -9.88 6.96
N THR A 117 -5.29 -10.59 7.57
CA THR A 117 -4.96 -11.63 8.55
C THR A 117 -4.38 -12.84 7.82
N MET A 118 -3.16 -13.22 8.18
CA MET A 118 -2.46 -14.38 7.62
C MET A 118 -2.79 -15.64 8.42
N ALA A 119 -3.31 -16.67 7.75
CA ALA A 119 -3.64 -17.93 8.38
C ALA A 119 -2.40 -18.72 8.84
N ASP A 120 -1.23 -18.44 8.26
CA ASP A 120 0.05 -19.03 8.63
C ASP A 120 1.15 -17.96 8.61
N GLY A 121 1.78 -17.77 9.74
CA GLY A 121 2.88 -16.83 9.95
C GLY A 121 4.25 -17.33 9.49
N ALA A 122 4.35 -18.39 8.71
CA ALA A 122 5.63 -18.99 8.29
C ALA A 122 6.57 -17.97 7.62
N ALA A 123 6.06 -17.05 6.79
CA ALA A 123 6.85 -15.99 6.17
C ALA A 123 7.52 -15.07 7.21
N TRP A 124 6.87 -14.87 8.35
CA TRP A 124 7.34 -14.08 9.49
C TRP A 124 8.16 -14.90 10.50
N GLY A 125 8.43 -16.16 10.19
CA GLY A 125 9.17 -17.07 11.08
C GLY A 125 8.35 -17.67 12.22
N ALA A 126 7.03 -17.58 12.17
CA ALA A 126 6.08 -18.10 13.15
C ALA A 126 5.12 -19.12 12.50
N PRO A 127 5.63 -20.28 12.02
CA PRO A 127 4.83 -21.26 11.33
C PRO A 127 3.71 -21.80 12.23
N GLY A 128 2.53 -22.01 11.64
CA GLY A 128 1.34 -22.49 12.36
C GLY A 128 0.65 -21.44 13.25
N CYS A 129 1.14 -20.21 13.28
CA CYS A 129 0.49 -19.10 13.98
C CYS A 129 -0.36 -18.28 13.02
N VAL A 130 -1.56 -17.91 13.42
CA VAL A 130 -2.34 -16.87 12.75
C VAL A 130 -1.77 -15.51 13.15
N ILE A 131 -1.45 -14.69 12.16
CA ILE A 131 -0.98 -13.32 12.39
C ILE A 131 -2.01 -12.34 11.84
N SER A 132 -2.55 -11.49 12.72
CA SER A 132 -3.36 -10.34 12.35
C SER A 132 -2.59 -9.10 12.76
N ASP A 133 -2.25 -8.26 11.80
CA ASP A 133 -1.50 -7.04 12.04
C ASP A 133 -2.40 -5.79 11.99
N VAL A 134 -1.98 -4.77 12.71
CA VAL A 134 -2.56 -3.44 12.65
C VAL A 134 -1.52 -2.51 12.07
N CYS A 135 -1.79 -1.96 10.89
CA CYS A 135 -0.90 -1.03 10.22
C CYS A 135 -0.89 0.32 10.94
N LEU A 136 0.25 0.69 11.49
CA LEU A 136 0.44 1.98 12.18
C LEU A 136 1.09 3.04 11.29
N SER A 137 1.50 2.69 10.08
CA SER A 137 2.12 3.59 9.12
C SER A 137 2.02 3.02 7.70
N GLN A 138 2.04 3.92 6.74
CA GLN A 138 2.12 3.57 5.32
C GLN A 138 3.44 4.07 4.71
N LYS A 139 3.84 3.41 3.62
CA LYS A 139 4.97 3.88 2.81
C LYS A 139 4.58 5.16 2.07
N GLY A 140 5.50 6.12 2.06
CA GLY A 140 5.35 7.29 1.22
C GLY A 140 5.30 6.91 -0.27
N TYR A 141 4.65 7.73 -1.06
CA TYR A 141 4.51 7.56 -2.50
C TYR A 141 5.15 8.74 -3.25
N ALA A 142 5.99 8.45 -4.24
CA ALA A 142 6.53 9.47 -5.11
C ALA A 142 6.72 8.93 -6.54
N ASN A 143 6.36 9.73 -7.53
CA ASN A 143 6.69 9.49 -8.92
C ASN A 143 7.77 10.49 -9.36
N VAL A 144 8.85 9.99 -9.90
CA VAL A 144 9.94 10.80 -10.46
C VAL A 144 10.05 10.53 -11.94
N ARG A 145 9.90 11.57 -12.74
CA ARG A 145 10.09 11.51 -14.20
C ARG A 145 11.52 11.85 -14.56
N LEU A 146 12.27 10.90 -15.07
CA LEU A 146 13.58 11.09 -15.67
C LEU A 146 13.41 11.39 -17.14
N THR A 147 13.95 12.51 -17.61
CA THR A 147 13.89 12.90 -19.03
C THR A 147 15.30 13.09 -19.58
N ALA A 148 15.62 12.35 -20.64
CA ALA A 148 16.83 12.56 -21.42
C ALA A 148 16.48 13.29 -22.71
N ARG A 149 17.11 14.43 -22.93
CA ARG A 149 16.93 15.25 -24.12
C ARG A 149 18.12 15.12 -25.06
N GLY A 150 17.89 15.11 -26.35
CA GLY A 150 18.93 15.00 -27.36
C GLY A 150 18.49 15.50 -28.71
N GLN A 151 19.37 15.42 -29.68
CA GLN A 151 19.01 15.61 -31.10
C GLN A 151 18.48 14.26 -31.63
N GLY A 152 17.27 14.29 -32.18
CA GLY A 152 16.80 13.19 -33.01
C GLY A 152 17.62 13.11 -34.31
N GLY A 153 17.45 12.05 -35.09
CA GLY A 153 18.15 11.92 -36.33
C GLY A 153 18.12 10.49 -36.87
N HIS A 154 18.93 10.24 -37.92
CA HIS A 154 19.05 8.94 -38.52
C HIS A 154 19.97 8.03 -37.70
N SER A 155 19.60 6.79 -37.49
CA SER A 155 20.34 5.83 -36.65
C SER A 155 21.74 5.46 -37.17
N SER A 156 22.07 5.80 -38.43
CA SER A 156 23.42 5.58 -38.99
C SER A 156 24.48 6.53 -38.44
N ASN A 157 24.07 7.62 -37.75
CA ASN A 157 25.02 8.59 -37.18
C ASN A 157 24.65 8.93 -35.72
N PRO A 158 24.89 8.01 -34.77
CA PRO A 158 24.56 8.21 -33.35
C PRO A 158 25.69 8.97 -32.63
N PHE A 159 26.27 10.01 -33.25
CA PHE A 159 27.40 10.76 -32.68
C PHE A 159 27.03 11.39 -31.33
N GLY A 160 27.82 11.12 -30.31
CA GLY A 160 27.58 11.60 -28.95
C GLY A 160 26.54 10.77 -28.14
N GLY A 161 26.08 9.66 -28.69
CA GLY A 161 25.08 8.79 -28.07
C GLY A 161 23.63 9.29 -28.21
N THR A 162 22.67 8.41 -28.02
CA THR A 162 21.25 8.75 -28.14
C THR A 162 20.66 9.17 -26.80
N SER A 163 19.53 9.89 -26.83
CA SER A 163 18.74 10.23 -25.62
C SER A 163 18.28 8.95 -24.90
N LEU A 164 17.87 7.92 -25.66
CA LEU A 164 17.43 6.64 -25.12
C LEU A 164 18.58 5.92 -24.40
N GLU A 165 19.78 5.89 -24.98
CA GLU A 165 20.96 5.32 -24.33
C GLU A 165 21.26 6.00 -22.99
N ARG A 166 21.24 7.33 -22.97
CA ARG A 166 21.46 8.10 -21.72
C ARG A 166 20.39 7.81 -20.67
N LEU A 167 19.12 7.73 -21.08
CA LEU A 167 18.03 7.38 -20.17
C LEU A 167 18.19 5.98 -19.60
N CYS A 168 18.46 4.98 -20.45
CA CYS A 168 18.67 3.59 -20.01
C CYS A 168 19.81 3.48 -19.00
N ARG A 169 20.94 4.18 -19.22
CA ARG A 169 22.06 4.20 -18.27
C ARG A 169 21.69 4.88 -16.96
N ALA A 170 20.87 5.95 -16.99
CA ALA A 170 20.41 6.63 -15.78
C ALA A 170 19.46 5.75 -14.97
N VAL A 171 18.51 5.11 -15.62
CA VAL A 171 17.55 4.18 -14.98
C VAL A 171 18.30 2.98 -14.38
N ALA A 172 19.25 2.39 -15.12
CA ALA A 172 20.05 1.27 -14.61
C ALA A 172 20.79 1.67 -13.34
N ARG A 173 21.51 2.82 -13.34
CA ARG A 173 22.19 3.31 -12.14
C ARG A 173 21.25 3.56 -10.97
N LEU A 174 20.06 4.06 -11.24
CA LEU A 174 19.05 4.26 -10.18
C LEU A 174 18.59 2.92 -9.59
N CYS A 175 18.36 1.92 -10.44
CA CYS A 175 17.99 0.58 -10.00
C CYS A 175 19.10 -0.13 -9.22
N ASP A 176 20.36 0.15 -9.55
CA ASP A 176 21.52 -0.42 -8.85
C ASP A 176 21.79 0.28 -7.50
N ALA A 177 21.45 1.58 -7.39
CA ALA A 177 21.62 2.38 -6.18
C ALA A 177 20.49 2.13 -5.18
N LYS A 178 20.22 0.85 -4.85
CA LYS A 178 19.15 0.50 -3.90
C LYS A 178 19.47 1.02 -2.51
N PRO A 179 18.51 1.71 -1.85
CA PRO A 179 18.66 2.08 -0.44
C PRO A 179 18.88 0.82 0.43
N ALA A 180 19.73 0.95 1.45
CA ALA A 180 19.95 -0.14 2.39
C ALA A 180 18.65 -0.49 3.12
N PRO A 181 18.39 -1.78 3.39
CA PRO A 181 17.26 -2.20 4.21
C PRO A 181 17.31 -1.57 5.60
N GLN A 182 16.16 -1.19 6.13
CA GLN A 182 16.04 -0.57 7.44
C GLN A 182 14.90 -1.18 8.22
N LEU A 183 15.11 -1.44 9.49
CA LEU A 183 14.04 -1.81 10.41
C LEU A 183 13.50 -0.53 11.05
N THR A 184 12.36 -0.05 10.55
CA THR A 184 11.69 1.15 11.11
C THR A 184 11.22 0.89 12.53
N ASP A 185 10.88 1.94 13.28
CA ASP A 185 10.39 1.79 14.66
C ASP A 185 9.10 0.97 14.74
N VAL A 186 8.20 1.12 13.76
CA VAL A 186 6.99 0.31 13.66
C VAL A 186 7.34 -1.17 13.48
N MET A 187 8.28 -1.47 12.58
CA MET A 187 8.73 -2.85 12.34
C MET A 187 9.50 -3.43 13.54
N ARG A 188 10.26 -2.60 14.28
CA ARG A 188 10.87 -3.04 15.54
C ARG A 188 9.82 -3.47 16.55
N GLN A 189 8.75 -2.67 16.71
CA GLN A 189 7.63 -3.01 17.60
C GLN A 189 6.94 -4.30 17.16
N ALA A 190 6.67 -4.46 15.85
CA ALA A 190 6.09 -5.67 15.31
C ALA A 190 6.94 -6.91 15.61
N PHE A 191 8.25 -6.88 15.35
CA PHE A 191 9.12 -8.01 15.66
C PHE A 191 9.25 -8.28 17.16
N LYS A 192 9.27 -7.24 18.02
CA LYS A 192 9.23 -7.42 19.47
C LYS A 192 7.94 -8.10 19.94
N ALA A 193 6.81 -7.73 19.36
CA ALA A 193 5.51 -8.35 19.65
C ALA A 193 5.44 -9.81 19.17
N LEU A 194 5.99 -10.08 17.98
CA LEU A 194 6.00 -11.41 17.37
C LEU A 194 7.07 -12.34 17.95
N ALA A 195 8.13 -11.83 18.58
CA ALA A 195 9.27 -12.61 19.06
C ALA A 195 8.89 -13.88 19.83
N PRO A 196 7.88 -13.89 20.73
CA PRO A 196 7.49 -15.11 21.41
C PRO A 196 6.93 -16.22 20.52
N ALA A 197 6.41 -15.87 19.33
CA ALA A 197 5.85 -16.79 18.36
C ALA A 197 6.84 -17.19 17.26
N ILE A 198 7.94 -16.45 17.09
CA ILE A 198 8.94 -16.73 16.08
C ILE A 198 9.80 -17.91 16.54
N THR A 199 9.71 -19.02 15.82
CA THR A 199 10.46 -20.26 16.08
C THR A 199 11.45 -20.60 14.97
N ALA A 200 11.29 -20.01 13.78
CA ALA A 200 12.13 -20.33 12.64
C ALA A 200 13.50 -19.59 12.69
N GLU A 201 14.58 -20.37 12.58
CA GLU A 201 15.92 -19.81 12.50
C GLU A 201 16.22 -19.22 11.09
N PRO A 202 17.09 -18.21 10.97
CA PRO A 202 17.81 -17.52 12.05
C PRO A 202 17.01 -16.39 12.74
N LEU A 203 15.76 -16.17 12.35
CA LEU A 203 14.95 -15.02 12.83
C LEU A 203 14.66 -15.15 14.34
N SER A 204 14.43 -16.35 14.83
CA SER A 204 14.22 -16.62 16.27
C SER A 204 15.39 -16.12 17.12
N SER A 205 16.61 -16.50 16.76
CA SER A 205 17.83 -16.05 17.45
C SER A 205 18.03 -14.54 17.35
N LEU A 206 17.74 -13.94 16.19
CA LEU A 206 17.88 -12.49 16.00
C LEU A 206 16.84 -11.69 16.80
N CYS A 207 15.61 -12.20 16.92
CA CYS A 207 14.53 -11.56 17.65
C CYS A 207 14.66 -11.67 19.16
N ALA A 208 15.63 -12.42 19.69
CA ALA A 208 15.96 -12.41 21.12
C ALA A 208 16.38 -10.99 21.60
N ASP A 209 17.00 -10.20 20.72
CA ASP A 209 17.25 -8.77 20.93
C ASP A 209 17.08 -8.03 19.59
N VAL A 210 15.87 -7.56 19.36
CA VAL A 210 15.48 -6.89 18.10
C VAL A 210 16.28 -5.60 17.89
N ASP A 211 16.59 -4.86 18.95
CA ASP A 211 17.27 -3.58 18.82
C ASP A 211 18.76 -3.78 18.46
N ALA A 212 19.42 -4.70 19.14
CA ALA A 212 20.82 -5.04 18.87
C ALA A 212 20.98 -5.66 17.45
N ASN A 213 20.00 -6.43 17.01
CA ASN A 213 20.04 -7.17 15.73
C ASN A 213 19.27 -6.51 14.59
N ALA A 214 18.85 -5.25 14.73
CA ALA A 214 17.97 -4.57 13.79
C ALA A 214 18.49 -4.61 12.33
N GLY A 215 19.78 -4.40 12.11
CA GLY A 215 20.40 -4.46 10.79
C GLY A 215 20.39 -5.87 10.18
N ALA A 216 20.64 -6.89 10.99
CA ALA A 216 20.60 -8.28 10.56
C ALA A 216 19.18 -8.74 10.22
N ILE A 217 18.20 -8.36 11.05
CA ILE A 217 16.78 -8.61 10.79
C ILE A 217 16.34 -7.93 9.49
N ALA A 218 16.68 -6.64 9.30
CA ALA A 218 16.35 -5.92 8.07
C ALA A 218 16.96 -6.58 6.82
N SER A 219 18.23 -7.00 6.89
CA SER A 219 18.93 -7.68 5.79
C SER A 219 18.31 -9.03 5.48
N LEU A 220 17.95 -9.81 6.50
CA LEU A 220 17.25 -11.08 6.33
C LEU A 220 15.87 -10.88 5.70
N CYS A 221 15.08 -9.91 6.19
CA CYS A 221 13.77 -9.59 5.65
C CYS A 221 13.87 -9.12 4.19
N ALA A 222 14.88 -8.35 3.84
CA ALA A 222 15.10 -7.89 2.46
C ALA A 222 15.39 -9.03 1.47
N SER A 223 15.84 -10.18 1.93
CA SER A 223 16.05 -11.38 1.11
C SER A 223 14.80 -12.24 0.92
N ARG A 224 13.69 -11.91 1.60
CA ARG A 224 12.43 -12.63 1.52
C ARG A 224 11.37 -11.79 0.81
N ARG A 225 10.72 -12.37 -0.19
CA ARG A 225 9.74 -11.67 -1.03
C ARG A 225 8.63 -11.01 -0.21
N GLU A 226 8.10 -11.72 0.76
CA GLU A 226 6.96 -11.32 1.57
C GLU A 226 7.33 -10.18 2.55
N LEU A 227 8.57 -10.17 3.03
CA LEU A 227 9.05 -9.21 4.02
C LEU A 227 9.81 -8.01 3.42
N PHE A 228 10.30 -8.17 2.18
CA PHE A 228 11.04 -7.12 1.48
C PHE A 228 10.34 -5.75 1.49
N PRO A 229 9.03 -5.64 1.22
CA PRO A 229 8.35 -4.34 1.17
C PRO A 229 8.36 -3.59 2.52
N PHE A 230 8.45 -4.30 3.63
CA PHE A 230 8.38 -3.71 4.97
C PHE A 230 9.71 -3.11 5.45
N VAL A 231 10.81 -3.47 4.82
CA VAL A 231 12.16 -3.05 5.24
C VAL A 231 12.94 -2.30 4.15
N CYS A 232 12.39 -2.17 2.95
CA CYS A 232 13.04 -1.52 1.82
C CYS A 232 12.22 -0.38 1.25
N THR A 233 12.84 0.76 1.00
CA THR A 233 12.34 1.71 0.01
C THR A 233 12.41 1.05 -1.36
N THR A 234 11.30 0.98 -2.08
CA THR A 234 11.26 0.32 -3.39
C THR A 234 11.35 1.34 -4.53
N VAL A 235 12.01 0.93 -5.61
CA VAL A 235 12.23 1.73 -6.82
C VAL A 235 11.76 0.90 -8.01
N ALA A 236 10.75 1.40 -8.72
CA ALA A 236 10.13 0.69 -9.84
C ALA A 236 9.98 1.60 -11.06
N PRO A 237 10.83 1.44 -12.10
CA PRO A 237 10.60 2.09 -13.40
C PRO A 237 9.40 1.44 -14.09
N ASN A 238 8.32 2.20 -14.33
CA ASN A 238 7.05 1.64 -14.80
C ASN A 238 6.61 2.15 -16.17
N VAL A 239 6.88 3.42 -16.50
CA VAL A 239 6.39 4.03 -17.74
C VAL A 239 7.55 4.54 -18.56
N LEU A 240 7.62 4.17 -19.84
CA LEU A 240 8.58 4.66 -20.81
C LEU A 240 7.85 5.38 -21.93
N GLU A 241 8.25 6.63 -22.21
CA GLU A 241 7.61 7.48 -23.21
C GLU A 241 8.65 8.10 -24.16
N GLY A 242 8.21 8.50 -25.35
CA GLY A 242 9.02 9.25 -26.32
C GLY A 242 9.94 8.37 -27.17
N SER A 243 9.80 7.02 -27.13
CA SER A 243 10.55 6.16 -28.03
C SER A 243 10.15 6.36 -29.49
N SER A 244 11.08 6.13 -30.43
CA SER A 244 10.76 6.19 -31.86
C SER A 244 9.93 4.97 -32.30
N ALA A 245 8.97 5.21 -33.20
CA ALA A 245 8.20 4.15 -33.84
C ALA A 245 8.98 3.42 -34.96
N ALA A 246 10.09 3.99 -35.42
CA ALA A 246 10.92 3.44 -36.52
C ALA A 246 12.35 3.17 -36.03
N ALA A 247 12.88 2.01 -36.34
CA ALA A 247 14.18 1.56 -35.88
C ALA A 247 15.37 2.39 -36.42
N ASN A 248 15.18 3.07 -37.55
CA ASN A 248 16.19 3.93 -38.19
C ASN A 248 16.11 5.41 -37.74
N VAL A 249 15.24 5.76 -36.77
CA VAL A 249 15.07 7.10 -36.26
C VAL A 249 15.45 7.15 -34.77
N MET A 250 16.39 8.02 -34.43
CA MET A 250 16.74 8.29 -33.03
C MET A 250 15.73 9.27 -32.43
N PRO A 251 15.17 8.98 -31.24
CA PRO A 251 14.27 9.90 -30.57
C PRO A 251 15.02 11.12 -30.04
N ALA A 252 14.39 12.30 -30.11
CA ALA A 252 14.94 13.51 -29.52
C ALA A 252 14.82 13.47 -27.99
N ASP A 253 13.61 13.31 -27.49
CA ASP A 253 13.34 13.29 -26.07
C ASP A 253 12.71 11.93 -25.68
N VAL A 254 13.18 11.38 -24.57
CA VAL A 254 12.63 10.17 -23.97
C VAL A 254 12.51 10.34 -22.47
N SER A 255 11.51 9.75 -21.85
CA SER A 255 11.35 9.81 -20.42
C SER A 255 10.94 8.46 -19.82
N CYS A 256 11.31 8.27 -18.56
CA CYS A 256 10.90 7.15 -17.75
C CYS A 256 10.31 7.68 -16.44
N THR A 257 9.09 7.26 -16.11
CA THR A 257 8.52 7.49 -14.79
C THR A 257 8.88 6.34 -13.87
N VAL A 258 9.51 6.69 -12.76
CA VAL A 258 9.95 5.76 -11.72
C VAL A 258 9.09 5.99 -10.49
N ASN A 259 8.42 4.95 -10.03
CA ASN A 259 7.66 4.97 -8.79
C ASN A 259 8.54 4.58 -7.61
N PHE A 260 8.44 5.35 -6.54
CA PHE A 260 9.08 5.08 -5.26
C PHE A 260 8.02 4.81 -4.21
N ARG A 261 8.25 3.77 -3.40
CA ARG A 261 7.53 3.56 -2.16
C ARG A 261 8.53 3.70 -1.02
N LEU A 262 8.45 4.84 -0.33
CA LEU A 262 9.41 5.25 0.69
C LEU A 262 9.07 4.61 2.03
N LEU A 263 10.05 4.08 2.75
CA LEU A 263 9.82 3.64 4.13
C LEU A 263 9.37 4.82 5.00
N PRO A 264 8.54 4.57 6.03
CA PRO A 264 8.17 5.60 6.99
C PRO A 264 9.40 6.31 7.58
N GLY A 265 9.38 7.66 7.56
CA GLY A 265 10.48 8.50 8.02
C GLY A 265 11.56 8.82 6.97
N VAL A 266 11.45 8.27 5.75
CA VAL A 266 12.29 8.63 4.61
C VAL A 266 11.60 9.74 3.80
N THR A 267 12.34 10.81 3.50
CA THR A 267 11.87 11.97 2.71
C THR A 267 12.72 12.16 1.47
#